data_5b6d4af69f89c2f7de5ad46579c965d9
#
_entry.id   5b6d4af69f89c2f7de5ad46579c965d9
#
_cell.length_a   1.000
_cell.length_b   1.000
_cell.length_c   1.000
_cell.angle_alpha   90.00
_cell.angle_beta   90.00
_cell.angle_gamma   90.00
#
_symmetry.space_group_name_H-M   'P 1'
#
loop_
_entity.id
_entity.type
_entity.pdbx_description
1 polymer ?
#
loop_
_entity_poly.entity_id
_entity_poly.type
_entity_poly.pdbx_seq_one_letter_code
_entity_poly.pdbx_strand_id
1 'polypeptide(L)'
;MNHGYARCSTNETKQDIDRQVRELKAAGAESLFVEYEHGDTDEKKQLSLLLGQGRPGDTIITTEVSRLSRSTKQLCEIIDRIQKQKLRLKIIGSITID
;
A
#
# COMPACT_ATOMS: atom_id res chain seq x y z
N MET A 1 6.79 -12.41 -4.52
CA MET A 1 7.44 -11.40 -3.67
C MET A 1 6.41 -10.57 -2.92
N ASN A 2 6.72 -10.20 -1.70
CA ASN A 2 5.82 -9.39 -0.87
C ASN A 2 6.31 -7.95 -0.83
N HIS A 3 5.46 -7.03 -1.27
CA HIS A 3 5.76 -5.60 -1.30
C HIS A 3 4.95 -4.89 -0.24
N GLY A 4 5.61 -4.18 0.66
CA GLY A 4 4.94 -3.39 1.68
C GLY A 4 4.69 -1.97 1.18
N TYR A 5 3.51 -1.44 1.48
CA TYR A 5 3.17 -0.07 1.13
C TYR A 5 2.74 0.69 2.38
N ALA A 6 3.45 1.76 2.69
CA ALA A 6 3.15 2.65 3.80
C ALA A 6 2.87 4.05 3.28
N ARG A 7 1.93 4.75 3.89
CA ARG A 7 1.62 6.13 3.51
C ARG A 7 1.48 6.98 4.76
N CYS A 8 2.05 8.18 4.70
CA CYS A 8 1.98 9.16 5.76
C CYS A 8 1.40 10.46 5.21
N SER A 9 0.43 11.03 5.91
CA SER A 9 -0.08 12.35 5.57
C SER A 9 0.81 13.42 6.21
N THR A 10 0.63 14.68 5.79
CA THR A 10 1.41 15.80 6.34
C THR A 10 1.18 16.00 7.84
N ASN A 11 0.07 15.49 8.37
CA ASN A 11 -0.28 15.63 9.78
C ASN A 11 0.20 14.46 10.63
N GLU A 12 0.79 13.43 10.02
CA GLU A 12 1.28 12.27 10.73
C GLU A 12 2.76 12.41 11.05
N THR A 13 3.18 11.77 12.13
CA THR A 13 4.57 11.86 12.60
C THR A 13 5.45 10.82 11.94
N LYS A 14 6.77 11.03 12.06
CA LYS A 14 7.74 10.02 11.66
C LYS A 14 7.52 8.70 12.40
N GLN A 15 7.05 8.75 13.64
CA GLN A 15 6.77 7.55 14.42
C GLN A 15 5.70 6.69 13.79
N ASP A 16 4.71 7.30 13.14
CA ASP A 16 3.66 6.54 12.45
C ASP A 16 4.21 5.78 11.26
N ILE A 17 5.12 6.38 10.50
CA ILE A 17 5.78 5.71 9.39
C ILE A 17 6.65 4.57 9.91
N ASP A 18 7.42 4.81 10.95
CA ASP A 18 8.28 3.78 11.54
C ASP A 18 7.45 2.59 12.04
N ARG A 19 6.28 2.86 12.64
CA ARG A 19 5.36 1.81 13.08
C ARG A 19 4.86 0.99 11.91
N GLN A 20 4.42 1.66 10.84
CA GLN A 20 3.94 0.96 9.64
C GLN A 20 5.04 0.08 9.05
N VAL A 21 6.25 0.61 8.92
CA VAL A 21 7.38 -0.13 8.37
C VAL A 21 7.67 -1.37 9.20
N ARG A 22 7.68 -1.26 10.53
CA ARG A 22 7.90 -2.41 11.41
C ARG A 22 6.82 -3.47 11.24
N GLU A 23 5.56 -3.05 11.18
CA GLU A 23 4.44 -3.98 10.99
C GLU A 23 4.52 -4.67 9.63
N LEU A 24 4.88 -3.92 8.59
CA LEU A 24 5.02 -4.49 7.24
C LEU A 24 6.14 -5.51 7.17
N LYS A 25 7.28 -5.22 7.78
CA LYS A 25 8.40 -6.17 7.84
C LYS A 25 8.02 -7.41 8.62
N ALA A 26 7.32 -7.24 9.74
CA ALA A 26 6.85 -8.37 10.55
C ALA A 26 5.85 -9.23 9.78
N ALA A 27 5.12 -8.67 8.85
CA ALA A 27 4.17 -9.39 8.01
C ALA A 27 4.83 -10.05 6.81
N GLY A 28 6.13 -9.90 6.63
CA GLY A 28 6.87 -10.57 5.58
C GLY A 28 7.18 -9.72 4.35
N ALA A 29 7.06 -8.39 4.44
CA ALA A 29 7.39 -7.52 3.31
C ALA A 29 8.88 -7.60 3.00
N GLU A 30 9.20 -7.88 1.75
CA GLU A 30 10.58 -8.00 1.26
C GLU A 30 11.07 -6.69 0.66
N SER A 31 10.16 -5.89 0.14
CA SER A 31 10.46 -4.54 -0.32
C SER A 31 9.45 -3.57 0.26
N LEU A 32 9.84 -2.30 0.40
CA LEU A 32 9.00 -1.29 1.03
C LEU A 32 8.87 -0.08 0.11
N PHE A 33 7.63 0.38 -0.05
CA PHE A 33 7.31 1.60 -0.77
C PHE A 33 6.66 2.55 0.21
N VAL A 34 7.33 3.66 0.49
CA VAL A 34 6.85 4.66 1.46
C VAL A 34 6.39 5.90 0.72
N GLU A 35 5.13 6.26 0.92
CA GLU A 35 4.51 7.39 0.27
C GLU A 35 4.34 8.53 1.27
N TYR A 36 4.74 9.73 0.87
CA TYR A 36 4.48 10.94 1.64
C TYR A 36 3.47 11.78 0.87
N GLU A 37 2.33 12.05 1.52
CA GLU A 37 1.29 12.87 0.92
C GLU A 37 1.66 14.34 1.08
N HIS A 38 1.69 15.08 -0.03
CA HIS A 38 2.03 16.50 -0.03
C HIS A 38 0.85 17.32 -0.53
N GLY A 39 0.26 18.11 0.39
CA GLY A 39 -0.79 19.07 0.02
C GLY A 39 -2.04 18.42 -0.55
N ASP A 40 -2.59 19.01 -1.58
CA ASP A 40 -3.89 18.64 -2.15
C ASP A 40 -3.80 17.61 -3.27
N THR A 41 -2.63 17.05 -3.51
CA THR A 41 -2.48 16.12 -4.63
C THR A 41 -2.90 14.71 -4.23
N ASP A 42 -3.68 14.07 -5.09
CA ASP A 42 -4.06 12.66 -4.96
C ASP A 42 -3.02 11.74 -5.60
N GLU A 43 -1.92 12.29 -6.06
CA GLU A 43 -0.88 11.55 -6.74
C GLU A 43 -0.14 10.63 -5.77
N LYS A 44 -0.10 9.34 -6.10
CA LYS A 44 0.58 8.32 -5.30
C LYS A 44 1.68 7.69 -6.13
N LYS A 45 2.84 8.37 -6.18
CA LYS A 45 3.96 7.95 -7.01
C LYS A 45 4.52 6.60 -6.61
N GLN A 46 4.66 6.36 -5.32
CA GLN A 46 5.21 5.10 -4.83
C GLN A 46 4.26 3.93 -5.08
N LEU A 47 2.96 4.15 -4.92
CA LEU A 47 1.97 3.13 -5.24
C LEU A 47 1.98 2.81 -6.72
N SER A 48 2.10 3.83 -7.57
CA SER A 48 2.19 3.63 -9.02
C SER A 48 3.42 2.83 -9.40
N LEU A 49 4.57 3.10 -8.77
CA LEU A 49 5.79 2.34 -8.99
C LEU A 49 5.61 0.87 -8.57
N LEU A 50 5.01 0.65 -7.41
CA LEU A 50 4.76 -0.70 -6.90
C LEU A 50 3.87 -1.48 -7.86
N LEU A 51 2.77 -0.88 -8.30
CA LEU A 51 1.85 -1.53 -9.24
C LEU A 51 2.51 -1.78 -10.58
N GLY A 52 3.40 -0.89 -11.01
CA GLY A 52 4.13 -1.06 -12.26
C GLY A 52 5.19 -2.16 -12.20
N GLN A 53 5.73 -2.44 -11.02
CA GLN A 53 6.77 -3.47 -10.82
C GLN A 53 6.21 -4.81 -10.41
N GLY A 54 5.00 -4.84 -9.87
CA GLY A 54 4.39 -6.06 -9.36
C GLY A 54 4.19 -7.10 -10.46
N ARG A 55 4.53 -8.34 -10.15
CA ARG A 55 4.36 -9.48 -11.06
C ARG A 55 3.20 -10.34 -10.59
N PRO A 56 2.55 -11.07 -11.50
CA PRO A 56 1.47 -11.99 -11.11
C PRO A 56 1.92 -12.91 -9.96
N GLY A 57 1.11 -13.01 -8.93
CA GLY A 57 1.42 -13.78 -7.74
C GLY A 57 2.08 -13.00 -6.61
N ASP A 58 2.56 -11.80 -6.88
CA ASP A 58 3.13 -10.94 -5.83
C ASP A 58 2.01 -10.45 -4.90
N THR A 59 2.39 -10.14 -3.66
CA THR A 59 1.46 -9.65 -2.66
C THR A 59 1.82 -8.22 -2.26
N ILE A 60 0.80 -7.37 -2.19
CA ILE A 60 0.92 -6.02 -1.65
C ILE A 60 0.41 -6.06 -0.21
N ILE A 61 1.23 -5.62 0.74
CA ILE A 61 0.89 -5.60 2.15
C ILE A 61 0.76 -4.16 2.63
N THR A 62 -0.34 -3.83 3.29
CA THR A 62 -0.53 -2.52 3.91
C THR A 62 -1.17 -2.69 5.28
N THR A 63 -1.02 -1.71 6.15
CA THR A 63 -1.56 -1.79 7.51
C THR A 63 -3.06 -1.53 7.55
N GLU A 64 -3.55 -0.64 6.69
CA GLU A 64 -4.96 -0.25 6.65
C GLU A 64 -5.37 0.07 5.22
N VAL A 65 -6.65 -0.17 4.90
CA VAL A 65 -7.20 0.15 3.58
C VAL A 65 -7.02 1.64 3.26
N SER A 66 -7.16 2.50 4.27
CA SER A 66 -7.03 3.95 4.10
C SER A 66 -5.65 4.38 3.61
N ARG A 67 -4.62 3.53 3.78
CA ARG A 67 -3.28 3.83 3.26
C ARG A 67 -3.24 3.73 1.74
N LEU A 68 -4.10 2.91 1.14
CA LEU A 68 -4.21 2.83 -0.32
C LEU A 68 -4.95 4.04 -0.88
N SER A 69 -6.07 4.40 -0.28
CA SER A 69 -6.83 5.58 -0.66
C SER A 69 -7.92 5.88 0.37
N ARG A 70 -8.25 7.16 0.52
CA ARG A 70 -9.39 7.60 1.30
C ARG A 70 -10.64 7.76 0.43
N SER A 71 -10.45 7.81 -0.88
CA SER A 71 -11.55 7.92 -1.84
C SER A 71 -12.04 6.53 -2.22
N THR A 72 -13.34 6.28 -2.09
CA THR A 72 -13.94 5.01 -2.45
C THR A 72 -13.73 4.72 -3.94
N LYS A 73 -13.90 5.72 -4.78
CA LYS A 73 -13.71 5.57 -6.22
C LYS A 73 -12.29 5.16 -6.56
N GLN A 74 -11.31 5.86 -6.00
CA GLN A 74 -9.90 5.56 -6.25
C GLN A 74 -9.53 4.20 -5.70
N LEU A 75 -10.05 3.85 -4.52
CA LEU A 75 -9.79 2.54 -3.93
C LEU A 75 -10.30 1.41 -4.82
N CYS A 76 -11.50 1.56 -5.38
CA CYS A 76 -12.05 0.57 -6.31
C CYS A 76 -11.17 0.43 -7.55
N GLU A 77 -10.65 1.52 -8.08
CA GLU A 77 -9.75 1.50 -9.23
C GLU A 77 -8.44 0.76 -8.90
N ILE A 78 -7.89 1.00 -7.72
CA ILE A 78 -6.67 0.34 -7.27
C ILE A 78 -6.91 -1.16 -7.12
N ILE A 79 -7.99 -1.56 -6.48
CA ILE A 79 -8.32 -2.98 -6.30
C ILE A 79 -8.55 -3.66 -7.63
N ASP A 80 -9.26 -3.01 -8.56
CA ASP A 80 -9.47 -3.53 -9.89
C ASP A 80 -8.14 -3.79 -10.60
N ARG A 81 -7.21 -2.84 -10.51
CA ARG A 81 -5.89 -3.00 -11.12
C ARG A 81 -5.11 -4.15 -10.48
N ILE A 82 -5.19 -4.29 -9.15
CA ILE A 82 -4.55 -5.39 -8.43
C ILE A 82 -5.06 -6.73 -8.95
N GLN A 83 -6.38 -6.85 -9.12
CA GLN A 83 -6.99 -8.08 -9.62
C GLN A 83 -6.59 -8.36 -11.07
N LYS A 84 -6.60 -7.34 -11.93
CA LYS A 84 -6.23 -7.51 -13.33
C LYS A 84 -4.77 -7.92 -13.52
N GLN A 85 -3.89 -7.45 -12.63
CA GLN A 85 -2.47 -7.82 -12.66
C GLN A 85 -2.20 -9.13 -11.93
N LYS A 86 -3.22 -9.77 -11.38
CA LYS A 86 -3.13 -11.02 -10.62
C LYS A 86 -2.23 -10.88 -9.39
N LEU A 87 -2.27 -9.72 -8.79
CA LEU A 87 -1.61 -9.46 -7.52
C LEU A 87 -2.55 -9.82 -6.37
N ARG A 88 -1.98 -9.96 -5.17
CA ARG A 88 -2.75 -10.17 -3.95
C ARG A 88 -2.65 -8.93 -3.07
N LEU A 89 -3.66 -8.68 -2.28
CA LEU A 89 -3.66 -7.59 -1.31
C LEU A 89 -3.88 -8.16 0.08
N LYS A 90 -2.94 -7.89 0.98
CA LYS A 90 -3.04 -8.29 2.38
C LYS A 90 -3.08 -7.04 3.25
N ILE A 91 -4.11 -6.95 4.09
CA ILE A 91 -4.25 -5.86 5.05
C ILE A 91 -4.00 -6.43 6.44
N ILE A 92 -3.01 -5.89 7.13
CA ILE A 92 -2.59 -6.41 8.43
C ILE A 92 -3.76 -6.32 9.43
N GLY A 93 -4.02 -7.44 10.12
CA GLY A 93 -5.11 -7.49 11.08
C GLY A 93 -6.51 -7.56 10.47
N SER A 94 -6.59 -7.76 9.16
CA SER A 94 -7.84 -7.81 8.44
C SER A 94 -7.84 -9.01 7.48
N ILE A 95 -8.53 -8.89 6.33
CA ILE A 95 -8.68 -9.99 5.37
C ILE A 95 -7.63 -9.90 4.26
N THR A 96 -7.37 -11.04 3.62
CA THR A 96 -6.54 -11.10 2.42
C THR A 96 -7.48 -11.12 1.21
N ILE A 97 -7.19 -10.27 0.23
CA ILE A 97 -7.95 -10.19 -1.02
C ILE A 97 -7.09 -10.74 -2.15
N ASP A 98 -7.59 -11.75 -2.80
CA ASP A 98 -6.92 -12.37 -3.95
C ASP A 98 -7.49 -11.89 -5.27
#